data_f6a23a866d7882e434a27c9d3652cd03
#
_entry.id   f6a23a866d7882e434a27c9d3652cd03
#
_cell.length_a   1.000
_cell.length_b   1.000
_cell.length_c   1.000
_cell.angle_alpha   90.00
_cell.angle_beta   90.00
_cell.angle_gamma   90.00
#
_symmetry.space_group_name_H-M   'P 1'
#
loop_
_entity.id
_entity.type
_entity.pdbx_description
1 polymer ?
#
loop_
_entity_poly.entity_id
_entity_poly.type
_entity_poly.pdbx_seq_one_letter_code
_entity_poly.pdbx_strand_id
1 'polypeptide(L)'
;MRYFTTEMYEKMQVRGALVFPANQEELELVKQRYVEYGRDFEALTTKSFEIIKPLLLKYAPEPIIELIERGELTGIHYPKPEVLTMVKQWRTELDEEWKEACRQYQDGYANYEHKLPVDRKIIHLLHDSKLLEININEDGNIELLLDSSSSMLNDNQLRLHFHGVSEYELSEDMIGNWWLYEELFWNEEEGSCTVNALLSSPLGYLTMNVLKIVAKDVSVQFSYDKR
;
A
#
# COMPACT_ATOMS: atom_id res chain seq x y z
N MET A 1 8.64 9.60 0.70
CA MET A 1 8.75 8.37 1.51
C MET A 1 10.13 7.76 1.34
N ARG A 2 10.65 7.10 2.36
CA ARG A 2 12.02 6.56 2.38
C ARG A 2 12.05 5.03 2.26
N TYR A 3 11.11 4.36 2.90
CA TYR A 3 11.05 2.89 2.98
C TYR A 3 9.86 2.31 2.20
N PHE A 4 8.66 2.86 2.40
CA PHE A 4 7.42 2.37 1.80
C PHE A 4 7.06 3.16 0.54
N THR A 5 7.99 3.19 -0.41
CA THR A 5 7.87 3.95 -1.66
C THR A 5 6.84 3.36 -2.62
N THR A 6 6.42 4.13 -3.63
CA THR A 6 5.60 3.63 -4.74
C THR A 6 6.23 2.41 -5.41
N GLU A 7 7.56 2.42 -5.60
CA GLU A 7 8.27 1.28 -6.17
C GLU A 7 8.14 0.01 -5.31
N MET A 8 8.29 0.14 -3.99
CA MET A 8 8.12 -0.98 -3.07
C MET A 8 6.68 -1.51 -3.10
N TYR A 9 5.69 -0.61 -3.15
CA TYR A 9 4.30 -1.01 -3.29
C TYR A 9 4.05 -1.77 -4.60
N GLU A 10 4.53 -1.27 -5.73
CA GLU A 10 4.42 -1.93 -7.04
C GLU A 10 5.07 -3.33 -7.03
N LYS A 11 6.25 -3.47 -6.42
CA LYS A 11 6.91 -4.77 -6.23
C LYS A 11 6.04 -5.74 -5.42
N MET A 12 5.35 -5.26 -4.38
CA MET A 12 4.43 -6.12 -3.61
C MET A 12 3.18 -6.51 -4.41
N GLN A 13 2.71 -5.66 -5.33
CA GLN A 13 1.62 -6.04 -6.24
C GLN A 13 2.05 -7.19 -7.17
N VAL A 14 3.22 -7.10 -7.81
CA VAL A 14 3.71 -8.17 -8.70
C VAL A 14 4.06 -9.44 -7.94
N ARG A 15 4.53 -9.34 -6.71
CA ARG A 15 4.74 -10.49 -5.81
C ARG A 15 3.47 -11.30 -5.62
N GLY A 16 2.31 -10.65 -5.56
CA GLY A 16 0.99 -11.26 -5.44
C GLY A 16 0.41 -11.83 -6.75
N ALA A 17 0.96 -11.45 -7.90
CA ALA A 17 0.34 -11.71 -9.20
C ALA A 17 0.55 -13.13 -9.74
N LEU A 18 1.73 -13.74 -9.52
CA LEU A 18 2.10 -15.07 -10.02
C LEU A 18 2.02 -16.10 -8.90
N VAL A 19 0.83 -16.28 -8.35
CA VAL A 19 0.54 -17.29 -7.33
C VAL A 19 -0.15 -18.48 -7.99
N PHE A 20 0.46 -19.65 -7.91
CA PHE A 20 -0.08 -20.88 -8.49
C PHE A 20 -0.55 -21.82 -7.37
N PRO A 21 -1.60 -22.63 -7.62
CA PRO A 21 -1.98 -23.76 -6.75
C PRO A 21 -0.80 -24.72 -6.55
N ALA A 22 -0.91 -25.62 -5.57
CA ALA A 22 0.19 -26.54 -5.25
C ALA A 22 0.52 -27.51 -6.41
N ASN A 23 -0.48 -27.84 -7.23
CA ASN A 23 -0.34 -28.74 -8.38
C ASN A 23 -1.43 -28.50 -9.42
N GLN A 24 -1.33 -29.22 -10.55
CA GLN A 24 -2.28 -29.16 -11.65
C GLN A 24 -3.71 -29.54 -11.22
N GLU A 25 -3.87 -30.53 -10.34
CA GLU A 25 -5.19 -31.00 -9.88
C GLU A 25 -5.92 -29.89 -9.10
N GLU A 26 -5.20 -29.18 -8.25
CA GLU A 26 -5.77 -28.03 -7.53
C GLU A 26 -6.16 -26.89 -8.49
N LEU A 27 -5.40 -26.65 -9.55
CA LEU A 27 -5.77 -25.67 -10.56
C LEU A 27 -7.09 -26.06 -11.23
N GLU A 28 -7.28 -27.33 -11.58
CA GLU A 28 -8.53 -27.81 -12.18
C GLU A 28 -9.72 -27.69 -11.19
N LEU A 29 -9.49 -27.92 -9.90
CA LEU A 29 -10.51 -27.69 -8.87
C LEU A 29 -10.87 -26.19 -8.74
N VAL A 30 -9.89 -25.30 -8.85
CA VAL A 30 -10.17 -23.86 -8.89
C VAL A 30 -11.03 -23.50 -10.10
N LYS A 31 -10.69 -24.00 -11.29
CA LYS A 31 -11.47 -23.75 -12.51
C LYS A 31 -12.91 -24.25 -12.36
N GLN A 32 -13.11 -25.46 -11.80
CA GLN A 32 -14.44 -26.00 -11.55
C GLN A 32 -15.29 -25.11 -10.63
N ARG A 33 -14.70 -24.59 -9.54
CA ARG A 33 -15.40 -23.65 -8.65
C ARG A 33 -15.85 -22.38 -9.38
N TYR A 34 -15.03 -21.85 -10.29
CA TYR A 34 -15.45 -20.70 -11.09
C TYR A 34 -16.67 -21.01 -11.94
N VAL A 35 -16.73 -22.20 -12.56
CA VAL A 35 -17.90 -22.67 -13.34
C VAL A 35 -19.13 -22.81 -12.43
N GLU A 36 -18.99 -23.38 -11.23
CA GLU A 36 -20.07 -23.52 -10.25
C GLU A 36 -20.68 -22.17 -9.85
N TYR A 37 -19.86 -21.11 -9.79
CA TYR A 37 -20.31 -19.74 -9.53
C TYR A 37 -20.73 -18.97 -10.79
N GLY A 38 -20.84 -19.64 -11.95
CA GLY A 38 -21.21 -19.01 -13.22
C GLY A 38 -20.17 -18.00 -13.73
N ARG A 39 -18.90 -18.19 -13.39
CA ARG A 39 -17.79 -17.29 -13.78
C ARG A 39 -16.85 -17.99 -14.75
N ASP A 40 -16.32 -17.21 -15.69
CA ASP A 40 -15.29 -17.66 -16.62
C ASP A 40 -13.91 -17.42 -16.01
N PHE A 41 -13.24 -18.49 -15.61
CA PHE A 41 -11.91 -18.45 -15.01
C PHE A 41 -10.88 -17.86 -15.98
N GLU A 42 -10.86 -18.28 -17.24
CA GLU A 42 -9.85 -17.84 -18.22
C GLU A 42 -10.02 -16.37 -18.55
N ALA A 43 -11.24 -15.91 -18.78
CA ALA A 43 -11.52 -14.51 -19.06
C ALA A 43 -11.14 -13.59 -17.88
N LEU A 44 -11.46 -14.00 -16.64
CA LEU A 44 -11.12 -13.22 -15.45
C LEU A 44 -9.62 -13.22 -15.17
N THR A 45 -8.95 -14.38 -15.32
CA THR A 45 -7.50 -14.49 -15.12
C THR A 45 -6.75 -13.68 -16.17
N THR A 46 -7.14 -13.76 -17.45
CA THR A 46 -6.57 -12.93 -18.53
C THR A 46 -6.72 -11.45 -18.23
N LYS A 47 -7.92 -11.01 -17.85
CA LYS A 47 -8.16 -9.60 -17.51
C LYS A 47 -7.29 -9.13 -16.36
N SER A 48 -7.18 -9.91 -15.29
CA SER A 48 -6.33 -9.58 -14.13
C SER A 48 -4.85 -9.56 -14.50
N PHE A 49 -4.42 -10.50 -15.34
CA PHE A 49 -3.05 -10.57 -15.83
C PHE A 49 -2.67 -9.36 -16.70
N GLU A 50 -3.53 -8.96 -17.64
CA GLU A 50 -3.27 -7.78 -18.50
C GLU A 50 -3.15 -6.48 -17.69
N ILE A 51 -3.88 -6.36 -16.58
CA ILE A 51 -3.78 -5.20 -15.66
C ILE A 51 -2.40 -5.15 -15.00
N ILE A 52 -1.88 -6.29 -14.53
CA ILE A 52 -0.62 -6.35 -13.78
C ILE A 52 0.63 -6.50 -14.68
N LYS A 53 0.43 -6.93 -15.92
CA LYS A 53 1.50 -7.23 -16.88
C LYS A 53 2.54 -6.10 -17.05
N PRO A 54 2.16 -4.81 -17.14
CA PRO A 54 3.15 -3.74 -17.22
C PRO A 54 4.12 -3.72 -16.04
N LEU A 55 3.65 -4.01 -14.83
CA LEU A 55 4.51 -4.09 -13.66
C LEU A 55 5.35 -5.36 -13.63
N LEU A 56 4.80 -6.49 -14.09
CA LEU A 56 5.57 -7.72 -14.26
C LEU A 56 6.75 -7.50 -15.21
N LEU A 57 6.52 -6.85 -16.35
CA LEU A 57 7.59 -6.50 -17.31
C LEU A 57 8.60 -5.49 -16.76
N LYS A 58 8.20 -4.67 -15.77
CA LYS A 58 9.10 -3.70 -15.14
C LYS A 58 10.01 -4.33 -14.07
N TYR A 59 9.52 -5.31 -13.32
CA TYR A 59 10.18 -5.81 -12.10
C TYR A 59 10.62 -7.27 -12.14
N ALA A 60 10.09 -8.08 -13.06
CA ALA A 60 10.48 -9.48 -13.13
C ALA A 60 11.89 -9.63 -13.73
N PRO A 61 12.64 -10.68 -13.35
CA PRO A 61 13.88 -11.02 -13.99
C PRO A 61 13.67 -11.46 -15.44
N GLU A 62 14.67 -11.21 -16.31
CA GLU A 62 14.62 -11.46 -17.74
C GLU A 62 14.02 -12.83 -18.15
N PRO A 63 14.38 -13.96 -17.52
CA PRO A 63 13.79 -15.24 -17.89
C PRO A 63 12.28 -15.34 -17.66
N ILE A 64 11.73 -14.61 -16.67
CA ILE A 64 10.29 -14.52 -16.43
C ILE A 64 9.64 -13.59 -17.45
N ILE A 65 10.27 -12.46 -17.77
CA ILE A 65 9.82 -11.53 -18.82
C ILE A 65 9.66 -12.24 -20.14
N GLU A 66 10.66 -13.01 -20.59
CA GLU A 66 10.59 -13.78 -21.82
C GLU A 66 9.42 -14.76 -21.87
N LEU A 67 9.09 -15.43 -20.76
CA LEU A 67 7.95 -16.35 -20.67
C LEU A 67 6.63 -15.60 -20.77
N ILE A 68 6.54 -14.42 -20.16
CA ILE A 68 5.35 -13.55 -20.24
C ILE A 68 5.14 -13.06 -21.68
N GLU A 69 6.18 -12.58 -22.33
CA GLU A 69 6.11 -12.07 -23.70
C GLU A 69 5.74 -13.14 -24.73
N ARG A 70 6.19 -14.39 -24.52
CA ARG A 70 5.81 -15.54 -25.34
C ARG A 70 4.42 -16.10 -25.00
N GLY A 71 3.74 -15.56 -23.99
CA GLY A 71 2.44 -16.04 -23.54
C GLY A 71 2.47 -17.40 -22.83
N GLU A 72 3.65 -17.85 -22.41
CA GLU A 72 3.83 -19.13 -21.70
C GLU A 72 3.54 -19.02 -20.19
N LEU A 73 3.51 -17.79 -19.65
CA LEU A 73 3.26 -17.51 -18.23
C LEU A 73 2.14 -16.48 -18.09
N THR A 74 0.90 -16.96 -18.04
CA THR A 74 -0.31 -16.11 -18.00
C THR A 74 -1.21 -16.36 -16.77
N GLY A 75 -0.89 -17.33 -15.93
CA GLY A 75 -1.75 -17.74 -14.80
C GLY A 75 -2.91 -18.66 -15.18
N ILE A 76 -3.20 -18.89 -16.48
CA ILE A 76 -4.28 -19.75 -16.96
C ILE A 76 -3.90 -21.23 -16.90
N HIS A 77 -2.63 -21.51 -17.22
CA HIS A 77 -2.08 -22.87 -17.26
C HIS A 77 -1.12 -23.09 -16.09
N TYR A 78 -1.04 -24.33 -15.62
CA TYR A 78 -0.08 -24.69 -14.59
C TYR A 78 1.32 -24.69 -15.19
N PRO A 79 2.27 -23.92 -14.61
CA PRO A 79 3.61 -23.78 -15.18
C PRO A 79 4.45 -25.07 -15.04
N LYS A 80 5.48 -25.21 -15.86
CA LYS A 80 6.48 -26.26 -15.70
C LYS A 80 7.23 -26.12 -14.36
N PRO A 81 7.76 -27.22 -13.79
CA PRO A 81 8.44 -27.21 -12.48
C PRO A 81 9.60 -26.18 -12.42
N GLU A 82 10.33 -26.02 -13.49
CA GLU A 82 11.46 -25.06 -13.57
C GLU A 82 10.97 -23.62 -13.46
N VAL A 83 9.85 -23.30 -14.12
CA VAL A 83 9.22 -21.98 -14.07
C VAL A 83 8.66 -21.70 -12.66
N LEU A 84 8.03 -22.69 -12.04
CA LEU A 84 7.54 -22.57 -10.66
C LEU A 84 8.68 -22.29 -9.69
N THR A 85 9.82 -22.96 -9.85
CA THR A 85 11.00 -22.74 -9.01
C THR A 85 11.52 -21.32 -9.17
N MET A 86 11.64 -20.84 -10.42
CA MET A 86 12.10 -19.49 -10.73
C MET A 86 11.15 -18.42 -10.15
N VAL A 87 9.85 -18.57 -10.35
CA VAL A 87 8.85 -17.63 -9.79
C VAL A 87 8.87 -17.64 -8.27
N LYS A 88 8.99 -18.81 -7.63
CA LYS A 88 9.12 -18.92 -6.17
C LYS A 88 10.35 -18.20 -5.63
N GLN A 89 11.50 -18.40 -6.28
CA GLN A 89 12.74 -17.75 -5.88
C GLN A 89 12.59 -16.22 -5.96
N TRP A 90 12.14 -15.71 -7.09
CA TRP A 90 11.93 -14.26 -7.28
C TRP A 90 10.95 -13.68 -6.24
N ARG A 91 9.83 -14.36 -5.98
CA ARG A 91 8.90 -13.92 -4.93
C ARG A 91 9.53 -13.89 -3.54
N THR A 92 10.42 -14.85 -3.24
CA THR A 92 11.17 -14.86 -1.98
C THR A 92 12.11 -13.66 -1.89
N GLU A 93 12.78 -13.29 -2.98
CA GLU A 93 13.63 -12.10 -3.05
C GLU A 93 12.83 -10.82 -2.78
N LEU A 94 11.65 -10.68 -3.38
CA LEU A 94 10.75 -9.55 -3.10
C LEU A 94 10.26 -9.52 -1.64
N ASP A 95 9.95 -10.69 -1.05
CA ASP A 95 9.58 -10.79 0.37
C ASP A 95 10.73 -10.35 1.30
N GLU A 96 11.97 -10.69 0.96
CA GLU A 96 13.14 -10.27 1.75
C GLU A 96 13.40 -8.76 1.61
N GLU A 97 13.24 -8.18 0.42
CA GLU A 97 13.31 -6.71 0.23
C GLU A 97 12.28 -5.98 1.11
N TRP A 98 11.04 -6.47 1.12
CA TRP A 98 9.98 -5.90 1.96
C TRP A 98 10.30 -6.01 3.45
N LYS A 99 10.71 -7.19 3.93
CA LYS A 99 11.09 -7.40 5.33
C LYS A 99 12.25 -6.50 5.75
N GLU A 100 13.22 -6.31 4.87
CA GLU A 100 14.35 -5.43 5.14
C GLU A 100 13.91 -3.97 5.25
N ALA A 101 13.03 -3.49 4.37
CA ALA A 101 12.46 -2.15 4.47
C ALA A 101 11.69 -1.95 5.79
N CYS A 102 10.85 -2.92 6.16
CA CYS A 102 10.13 -2.90 7.44
C CYS A 102 11.09 -2.88 8.64
N ARG A 103 12.15 -3.71 8.62
CA ARG A 103 13.14 -3.77 9.69
C ARG A 103 13.89 -2.44 9.84
N GLN A 104 14.36 -1.89 8.73
CA GLN A 104 15.08 -0.61 8.75
C GLN A 104 14.20 0.53 9.27
N TYR A 105 12.93 0.57 8.88
CA TYR A 105 11.98 1.54 9.42
C TYR A 105 11.77 1.34 10.92
N GLN A 106 11.53 0.11 11.38
CA GLN A 106 11.34 -0.22 12.78
C GLN A 106 12.55 0.13 13.64
N ASP A 107 13.76 -0.21 13.19
CA ASP A 107 15.01 0.11 13.88
C ASP A 107 15.19 1.63 14.05
N GLY A 108 14.86 2.40 13.02
CA GLY A 108 14.85 3.86 13.08
C GLY A 108 13.78 4.40 14.02
N TYR A 109 12.54 3.90 13.90
CA TYR A 109 11.38 4.34 14.68
C TYR A 109 11.56 4.08 16.19
N ALA A 110 12.12 2.93 16.57
CA ALA A 110 12.37 2.56 17.96
C ALA A 110 13.22 3.59 18.74
N ASN A 111 14.07 4.36 18.05
CA ASN A 111 14.92 5.37 18.69
C ASN A 111 14.12 6.56 19.25
N TYR A 112 12.94 6.85 18.71
CA TYR A 112 12.12 8.00 19.10
C TYR A 112 10.66 7.66 19.43
N GLU A 113 10.22 6.42 19.26
CA GLU A 113 8.83 5.99 19.56
C GLU A 113 8.38 6.39 20.97
N HIS A 114 9.27 6.23 21.95
CA HIS A 114 8.97 6.54 23.35
C HIS A 114 8.78 8.05 23.61
N LYS A 115 9.21 8.91 22.67
CA LYS A 115 9.08 10.37 22.74
C LYS A 115 7.79 10.85 22.08
N LEU A 116 7.14 10.01 21.27
CA LEU A 116 5.94 10.39 20.56
C LEU A 116 4.71 10.29 21.46
N PRO A 117 3.87 11.32 21.52
CA PRO A 117 2.53 11.22 22.13
C PRO A 117 1.71 10.09 21.53
N VAL A 118 0.74 9.58 22.29
CA VAL A 118 -0.16 8.49 21.86
C VAL A 118 -0.88 8.84 20.57
N ASP A 119 -1.34 10.07 20.45
CA ASP A 119 -2.07 10.57 19.27
C ASP A 119 -1.26 10.40 17.98
N ARG A 120 0.05 10.64 18.02
CA ARG A 120 0.92 10.45 16.84
C ARG A 120 1.03 8.99 16.45
N LYS A 121 0.99 8.07 17.40
CA LYS A 121 1.04 6.61 17.13
C LYS A 121 -0.22 6.09 16.45
N ILE A 122 -1.34 6.78 16.57
CA ILE A 122 -2.58 6.45 15.88
C ILE A 122 -2.41 6.49 14.36
N ILE A 123 -1.49 7.30 13.85
CA ILE A 123 -1.17 7.38 12.41
C ILE A 123 -0.83 5.99 11.85
N HIS A 124 -0.18 5.11 12.61
CA HIS A 124 0.12 3.74 12.20
C HIS A 124 -1.08 2.79 12.14
N LEU A 125 -2.26 3.27 12.46
CA LEU A 125 -3.50 2.49 12.40
C LEU A 125 -4.42 2.93 11.26
N LEU A 126 -3.96 3.86 10.40
CA LEU A 126 -4.76 4.49 9.35
C LEU A 126 -4.83 3.71 8.04
N HIS A 127 -4.13 2.58 7.92
CA HIS A 127 -4.24 1.74 6.73
C HIS A 127 -5.71 1.46 6.38
N ASP A 128 -6.07 1.59 5.10
CA ASP A 128 -7.43 1.51 4.58
C ASP A 128 -8.38 2.64 5.02
N SER A 129 -7.88 3.72 5.63
CA SER A 129 -8.66 4.94 5.80
C SER A 129 -8.76 5.70 4.48
N LYS A 130 -9.89 6.38 4.25
CA LYS A 130 -10.11 7.19 3.06
C LYS A 130 -10.00 8.67 3.40
N LEU A 131 -9.17 9.41 2.67
CA LEU A 131 -9.06 10.86 2.82
C LEU A 131 -10.31 11.54 2.24
N LEU A 132 -11.09 12.21 3.09
CA LEU A 132 -12.33 12.86 2.70
C LEU A 132 -12.17 14.36 2.44
N GLU A 133 -11.31 15.04 3.21
CA GLU A 133 -11.16 16.48 3.16
C GLU A 133 -9.75 16.90 3.58
N ILE A 134 -9.26 17.97 2.98
CA ILE A 134 -8.01 18.65 3.31
C ILE A 134 -8.36 20.12 3.56
N ASN A 135 -8.11 20.62 4.77
CA ASN A 135 -8.29 22.02 5.11
C ASN A 135 -6.96 22.63 5.55
N ILE A 136 -6.57 23.70 4.90
CA ILE A 136 -5.40 24.51 5.28
C ILE A 136 -5.96 25.86 5.75
N ASN A 137 -5.80 26.15 7.05
CA ASN A 137 -6.34 27.38 7.60
C ASN A 137 -5.38 28.57 7.43
N GLU A 138 -5.84 29.77 7.77
CA GLU A 138 -5.08 31.01 7.60
C GLU A 138 -3.77 31.03 8.42
N ASP A 139 -3.72 30.30 9.54
CA ASP A 139 -2.52 30.17 10.38
C ASP A 139 -1.53 29.13 9.84
N GLY A 140 -1.81 28.52 8.69
CA GLY A 140 -1.00 27.47 8.07
C GLY A 140 -1.09 26.11 8.74
N ASN A 141 -2.00 25.91 9.70
CA ASN A 141 -2.29 24.60 10.25
C ASN A 141 -3.10 23.77 9.24
N ILE A 142 -2.92 22.46 9.27
CA ILE A 142 -3.57 21.55 8.35
C ILE A 142 -4.50 20.61 9.11
N GLU A 143 -5.70 20.42 8.59
CA GLU A 143 -6.65 19.43 9.05
C GLU A 143 -6.95 18.43 7.94
N LEU A 144 -6.84 17.14 8.23
CA LEU A 144 -7.25 16.05 7.36
C LEU A 144 -8.44 15.35 7.99
N LEU A 145 -9.56 15.25 7.26
CA LEU A 145 -10.70 14.42 7.62
C LEU A 145 -10.57 13.07 6.93
N LEU A 146 -10.67 12.00 7.69
CA LEU A 146 -10.54 10.62 7.23
C LEU A 146 -11.80 9.80 7.60
N ASP A 147 -12.28 8.98 6.67
CA ASP A 147 -13.15 7.85 6.97
C ASP A 147 -12.27 6.66 7.36
N SER A 148 -12.30 6.27 8.61
CA SER A 148 -11.50 5.19 9.17
C SER A 148 -12.29 3.92 9.47
N SER A 149 -13.52 3.81 8.94
CA SER A 149 -14.40 2.65 9.16
C SER A 149 -13.81 1.32 8.65
N SER A 150 -12.92 1.38 7.66
CA SER A 150 -12.22 0.21 7.11
C SER A 150 -10.81 0.02 7.68
N SER A 151 -10.33 0.94 8.51
CA SER A 151 -8.99 0.88 9.11
C SER A 151 -8.94 0.01 10.38
N MET A 152 -7.75 -0.17 10.93
CA MET A 152 -7.56 -0.87 12.22
C MET A 152 -8.24 -0.16 13.39
N LEU A 153 -8.55 1.14 13.27
CA LEU A 153 -9.27 1.91 14.28
C LEU A 153 -10.75 1.55 14.33
N ASN A 154 -11.32 1.10 13.20
CA ASN A 154 -12.74 0.75 13.06
C ASN A 154 -13.68 1.84 13.60
N ASP A 155 -13.32 3.10 13.38
CA ASP A 155 -14.12 4.27 13.73
C ASP A 155 -14.69 4.91 12.46
N ASN A 156 -15.82 5.63 12.55
CA ASN A 156 -16.47 6.17 11.37
C ASN A 156 -15.65 7.29 10.73
N GLN A 157 -15.24 8.27 11.52
CA GLN A 157 -14.45 9.40 11.05
C GLN A 157 -13.49 9.89 12.12
N LEU A 158 -12.31 10.32 11.68
CA LEU A 158 -11.36 11.02 12.53
C LEU A 158 -10.80 12.25 11.81
N ARG A 159 -10.33 13.21 12.61
CA ARG A 159 -9.59 14.38 12.14
C ARG A 159 -8.18 14.33 12.67
N LEU A 160 -7.22 14.52 11.77
CA LEU A 160 -5.83 14.80 12.12
C LEU A 160 -5.61 16.30 12.04
N HIS A 161 -5.20 16.91 13.16
CA HIS A 161 -4.86 18.33 13.21
C HIS A 161 -3.34 18.49 13.33
N PHE A 162 -2.73 19.08 12.31
CA PHE A 162 -1.30 19.38 12.27
C PHE A 162 -1.08 20.85 12.66
N HIS A 163 -0.32 21.07 13.73
CA HIS A 163 -0.06 22.39 14.31
C HIS A 163 1.37 22.84 14.05
N GLY A 164 1.56 24.11 13.71
CA GLY A 164 2.89 24.67 13.44
C GLY A 164 3.55 23.99 12.25
N VAL A 165 2.81 23.84 11.16
CA VAL A 165 3.28 23.23 9.92
C VAL A 165 4.34 24.11 9.29
N SER A 166 5.52 23.53 8.99
CA SER A 166 6.64 24.20 8.33
C SER A 166 6.81 23.82 6.87
N GLU A 167 6.35 22.62 6.50
CA GLU A 167 6.44 22.10 5.13
C GLU A 167 5.30 21.12 4.87
N TYR A 168 4.76 21.12 3.65
CA TYR A 168 3.80 20.09 3.21
C TYR A 168 3.82 19.89 1.71
N GLU A 169 3.47 18.67 1.30
CA GLU A 169 3.16 18.26 -0.08
C GLU A 169 1.75 17.66 -0.05
N LEU A 170 0.78 18.46 -0.49
CA LEU A 170 -0.64 18.10 -0.54
C LEU A 170 -1.24 18.64 -1.83
N SER A 171 -2.21 17.90 -2.39
CA SER A 171 -3.03 18.37 -3.51
C SER A 171 -4.48 17.90 -3.35
N GLU A 172 -5.41 18.60 -4.00
CA GLU A 172 -6.83 18.23 -4.00
C GLU A 172 -7.08 16.86 -4.64
N ASP A 173 -6.20 16.41 -5.55
CA ASP A 173 -6.27 15.09 -6.18
C ASP A 173 -6.15 13.94 -5.17
N MET A 174 -5.67 14.21 -3.96
CA MET A 174 -5.57 13.23 -2.88
C MET A 174 -6.92 12.96 -2.20
N ILE A 175 -7.92 13.84 -2.37
CA ILE A 175 -9.24 13.63 -1.80
C ILE A 175 -9.89 12.41 -2.45
N GLY A 176 -10.43 11.51 -1.63
CA GLY A 176 -10.97 10.23 -2.04
C GLY A 176 -9.97 9.09 -2.13
N ASN A 177 -8.67 9.36 -1.93
CA ASN A 177 -7.65 8.33 -1.94
C ASN A 177 -7.65 7.52 -0.64
N TRP A 178 -7.17 6.26 -0.76
CA TRP A 178 -7.02 5.35 0.36
C TRP A 178 -5.61 5.41 0.93
N TRP A 179 -5.50 5.50 2.26
CA TRP A 179 -4.24 5.46 3.01
C TRP A 179 -3.67 4.03 2.98
N LEU A 180 -2.47 3.85 2.41
CA LEU A 180 -1.85 2.54 2.29
C LEU A 180 -0.74 2.33 3.30
N TYR A 181 0.27 3.18 3.26
CA TYR A 181 1.44 3.09 4.14
C TYR A 181 1.78 4.47 4.67
N GLU A 182 2.39 4.48 5.85
CA GLU A 182 2.90 5.71 6.46
C GLU A 182 4.31 5.53 6.98
N GLU A 183 5.01 6.66 7.07
CA GLU A 183 6.28 6.79 7.76
C GLU A 183 6.19 8.01 8.68
N LEU A 184 6.51 7.81 9.94
CA LEU A 184 6.52 8.87 10.93
C LEU A 184 7.96 9.06 11.40
N PHE A 185 8.50 10.29 11.29
CA PHE A 185 9.85 10.66 11.75
C PHE A 185 9.78 11.75 12.79
N TRP A 186 10.71 11.71 13.73
CA TRP A 186 10.88 12.75 14.73
C TRP A 186 12.23 13.46 14.55
N ASN A 187 12.20 14.79 14.45
CA ASN A 187 13.37 15.63 14.45
C ASN A 187 13.52 16.29 15.82
N GLU A 188 14.51 15.87 16.61
CA GLU A 188 14.75 16.40 17.96
C GLU A 188 15.22 17.85 17.97
N GLU A 189 16.05 18.24 17.01
CA GLU A 189 16.63 19.59 16.94
C GLU A 189 15.55 20.64 16.66
N GLU A 190 14.59 20.31 15.81
CA GLU A 190 13.49 21.20 15.44
C GLU A 190 12.26 21.02 16.32
N GLY A 191 12.18 19.94 17.10
CA GLY A 191 11.00 19.56 17.86
C GLY A 191 9.78 19.34 16.96
N SER A 192 10.00 18.75 15.77
CA SER A 192 8.97 18.54 14.75
C SER A 192 8.82 17.06 14.39
N CYS A 193 7.66 16.69 13.88
CA CYS A 193 7.46 15.39 13.26
C CYS A 193 7.15 15.53 11.79
N THR A 194 7.66 14.58 11.00
CA THR A 194 7.30 14.40 9.60
C THR A 194 6.36 13.22 9.47
N VAL A 195 5.21 13.42 8.87
CA VAL A 195 4.28 12.36 8.47
C VAL A 195 4.33 12.26 6.96
N ASN A 196 4.75 11.10 6.45
CA ASN A 196 4.61 10.76 5.04
C ASN A 196 3.56 9.66 4.91
N ALA A 197 2.73 9.75 3.89
CA ALA A 197 1.79 8.67 3.56
C ALA A 197 1.77 8.38 2.07
N LEU A 198 1.71 7.11 1.72
CA LEU A 198 1.42 6.63 0.38
C LEU A 198 -0.09 6.42 0.27
N LEU A 199 -0.70 7.09 -0.69
CA LEU A 199 -2.14 7.06 -0.92
C LEU A 199 -2.44 6.41 -2.28
N SER A 200 -3.46 5.53 -2.32
CA SER A 200 -3.96 4.92 -3.56
C SER A 200 -5.14 5.69 -4.11
N SER A 201 -5.03 6.16 -5.33
CA SER A 201 -6.12 6.88 -6.00
C SER A 201 -7.22 5.93 -6.48
N PRO A 202 -8.50 6.28 -6.31
CA PRO A 202 -9.62 5.53 -6.90
C PRO A 202 -9.73 5.72 -8.42
N LEU A 203 -9.02 6.69 -9.00
CA LEU A 203 -9.14 7.06 -10.42
C LEU A 203 -8.34 6.17 -11.37
N GLY A 204 -7.44 5.35 -10.85
CA GLY A 204 -6.64 4.46 -11.71
C GLY A 204 -5.94 3.38 -10.91
N TYR A 205 -5.82 2.20 -11.53
CA TYR A 205 -5.06 1.10 -10.93
C TYR A 205 -3.58 1.52 -10.78
N LEU A 206 -3.05 1.41 -9.58
CA LEU A 206 -1.67 1.79 -9.22
C LEU A 206 -1.35 3.29 -9.41
N THR A 207 -2.35 4.15 -9.44
CA THR A 207 -2.12 5.59 -9.34
C THR A 207 -1.91 5.95 -7.88
N MET A 208 -0.67 6.37 -7.55
CA MET A 208 -0.26 6.67 -6.18
C MET A 208 0.02 8.16 -6.01
N ASN A 209 -0.34 8.68 -4.84
CA ASN A 209 0.04 10.00 -4.39
C ASN A 209 0.86 9.88 -3.10
N VAL A 210 1.81 10.76 -2.92
CA VAL A 210 2.59 10.87 -1.69
C VAL A 210 2.18 12.14 -0.97
N LEU A 211 1.68 11.97 0.25
CA LEU A 211 1.42 13.05 1.19
C LEU A 211 2.64 13.23 2.07
N LYS A 212 3.04 14.49 2.31
CA LYS A 212 4.05 14.85 3.30
C LYS A 212 3.58 16.04 4.12
N ILE A 213 3.71 15.97 5.43
CA ILE A 213 3.47 17.11 6.35
C ILE A 213 4.55 17.09 7.42
N VAL A 214 5.22 18.25 7.60
CA VAL A 214 6.17 18.50 8.69
C VAL A 214 5.52 19.48 9.65
N ALA A 215 5.30 19.06 10.89
CA ALA A 215 4.58 19.85 11.89
C ALA A 215 5.24 19.74 13.28
N LYS A 216 5.04 20.75 14.12
CA LYS A 216 5.48 20.71 15.52
C LYS A 216 4.64 19.75 16.35
N ASP A 217 3.34 19.64 16.04
CA ASP A 217 2.44 18.76 16.76
C ASP A 217 1.35 18.20 15.85
N VAL A 218 0.87 16.99 16.21
CA VAL A 218 -0.28 16.33 15.56
C VAL A 218 -1.20 15.86 16.67
N SER A 219 -2.45 16.29 16.62
CA SER A 219 -3.51 15.80 17.49
C SER A 219 -4.59 15.07 16.70
N VAL A 220 -5.29 14.16 17.37
CA VAL A 220 -6.34 13.33 16.76
C VAL A 220 -7.66 13.61 17.46
N GLN A 221 -8.69 13.86 16.68
CA GLN A 221 -10.07 14.01 17.15
C GLN A 221 -10.95 12.95 16.48
N PHE A 222 -11.57 12.10 17.29
CA PHE A 222 -12.56 11.13 16.83
C PHE A 222 -13.95 11.79 16.75
N SER A 223 -14.64 11.55 15.65
CA SER A 223 -16.04 11.94 15.50
C SER A 223 -16.91 10.85 16.12
N TYR A 224 -17.21 10.98 17.41
CA TYR A 224 -18.20 10.12 18.05
C TYR A 224 -19.58 10.47 17.50
N ASP A 225 -20.12 9.66 16.61
CA ASP A 225 -21.55 9.66 16.37
C ASP A 225 -22.23 9.20 17.68
N LYS A 226 -22.86 10.11 18.38
CA LYS A 226 -23.75 9.74 19.49
C LYS A 226 -24.91 8.97 18.87
N ARG A 227 -24.80 7.62 18.81
CA ARG A 227 -25.94 6.75 18.60
C ARG A 227 -26.84 6.78 19.80
#